data_ceff2b058830119b6ed60e46337d4d77
#
_entry.id   ceff2b058830119b6ed60e46337d4d77
#
_cell.length_a   1.000
_cell.length_b   1.000
_cell.length_c   1.000
_cell.angle_alpha   90.00
_cell.angle_beta   90.00
_cell.angle_gamma   90.00
#
_symmetry.space_group_name_H-M   'P 1'
#
loop_
_entity.id
_entity.type
_entity.pdbx_description
1 polymer ?
#
loop_
_entity_poly.entity_id
_entity_poly.type
_entity_poly.pdbx_seq_one_letter_code
_entity_poly.pdbx_strand_id
1 'polypeptide(L)'
;VDVVGAFYNGMPADGIDSPHPWQVAQKSQGSGECVELRRLADGRVAVRQSKDPSGPALIFTRAEIDAWLDGAKREEFDHLLA
;
A
#
# COMPACT_ATOMS: atom_id res chain seq x y z
N VAL A 1 -20.32 14.41 3.97
CA VAL A 1 -19.32 13.55 4.58
C VAL A 1 -17.93 14.00 4.15
N ASP A 2 -17.07 14.13 5.10
CA ASP A 2 -15.70 14.52 4.85
C ASP A 2 -14.89 13.30 4.38
N VAL A 3 -14.54 13.29 3.10
CA VAL A 3 -13.76 12.20 2.53
C VAL A 3 -12.35 12.09 3.10
N VAL A 4 -11.80 13.18 3.63
CA VAL A 4 -10.46 13.14 4.24
C VAL A 4 -10.45 12.23 5.46
N GLY A 5 -11.54 12.21 6.23
CA GLY A 5 -11.68 11.35 7.39
C GLY A 5 -12.05 9.91 7.07
N ALA A 6 -12.28 9.58 5.78
CA ALA A 6 -12.78 8.26 5.39
C ALA A 6 -11.71 7.17 5.39
N PHE A 7 -10.43 7.53 5.39
CA PHE A 7 -9.33 6.56 5.34
C PHE A 7 -8.67 6.45 6.71
N TYR A 8 -8.55 5.22 7.22
CA TYR A 8 -7.93 4.96 8.52
C TYR A 8 -7.23 3.61 8.50
N ASN A 9 -6.20 3.49 9.32
CA ASN A 9 -5.45 2.24 9.45
C ASN A 9 -6.34 1.12 9.94
N GLY A 10 -6.27 0.00 9.25
CA GLY A 10 -7.05 -1.18 9.60
C GLY A 10 -8.39 -1.26 8.89
N MET A 11 -8.77 -0.26 8.11
CA MET A 11 -10.03 -0.32 7.39
C MET A 11 -10.02 -1.44 6.34
N PRO A 12 -11.19 -2.00 5.99
CA PRO A 12 -11.23 -2.99 4.93
C PRO A 12 -10.69 -2.42 3.61
N ALA A 13 -9.73 -3.11 3.01
CA ALA A 13 -9.05 -2.62 1.82
C ALA A 13 -10.01 -2.49 0.62
N ASP A 14 -10.98 -3.37 0.51
CA ASP A 14 -11.99 -3.32 -0.55
C ASP A 14 -12.99 -2.16 -0.38
N GLY A 15 -12.99 -1.52 0.79
CA GLY A 15 -13.78 -0.32 1.04
C GLY A 15 -13.09 0.98 0.65
N ILE A 16 -11.84 0.89 0.19
CA ILE A 16 -11.07 2.08 -0.19
C ILE A 16 -11.42 2.47 -1.62
N ASP A 17 -12.00 3.66 -1.79
CA ASP A 17 -12.29 4.23 -3.09
C ASP A 17 -11.17 5.18 -3.49
N SER A 18 -10.72 5.08 -4.75
CA SER A 18 -9.65 5.92 -5.25
C SER A 18 -9.72 5.96 -6.78
N PRO A 19 -9.36 7.11 -7.40
CA PRO A 19 -9.26 7.18 -8.85
C PRO A 19 -8.05 6.42 -9.42
N HIS A 20 -7.16 5.93 -8.55
CA HIS A 20 -5.95 5.21 -8.96
C HIS A 20 -6.10 3.72 -8.69
N PRO A 21 -5.49 2.85 -9.53
CA PRO A 21 -5.56 1.40 -9.31
C PRO A 21 -4.59 0.94 -8.23
N TRP A 22 -4.80 -0.28 -7.74
CA TRP A 22 -3.80 -0.98 -6.94
C TRP A 22 -2.62 -1.35 -7.83
N GLN A 23 -1.41 -1.13 -7.32
CA GLN A 23 -0.16 -1.40 -8.02
C GLN A 23 0.56 -2.55 -7.34
N VAL A 24 1.17 -3.42 -8.13
CA VAL A 24 2.00 -4.51 -7.63
C VAL A 24 3.35 -4.48 -8.31
N ALA A 25 4.37 -5.04 -7.66
CA ALA A 25 5.67 -5.19 -8.29
C ALA A 25 5.58 -6.18 -9.46
N GLN A 26 6.33 -5.93 -10.51
CA GLN A 26 6.33 -6.79 -11.70
C GLN A 26 6.66 -8.24 -11.34
N LYS A 27 7.59 -8.46 -10.43
CA LYS A 27 7.98 -9.81 -9.99
C LYS A 27 6.83 -10.58 -9.36
N SER A 28 5.86 -9.88 -8.76
CA SER A 28 4.71 -10.52 -8.10
C SER A 28 3.58 -10.86 -9.07
N GLN A 29 3.59 -10.31 -10.28
CA GLN A 29 2.51 -10.51 -11.23
C GLN A 29 2.42 -11.98 -11.63
N GLY A 30 1.21 -12.53 -11.51
CA GLY A 30 0.93 -13.91 -11.84
C GLY A 30 1.22 -14.92 -10.73
N SER A 31 1.87 -14.51 -9.63
CA SER A 31 2.18 -15.43 -8.53
C SER A 31 1.13 -15.43 -7.42
N GLY A 32 0.35 -14.36 -7.30
CA GLY A 32 -0.53 -14.16 -6.15
C GLY A 32 0.18 -13.78 -4.86
N GLU A 33 1.49 -13.63 -4.91
CA GLU A 33 2.34 -13.29 -3.76
C GLU A 33 2.66 -11.80 -3.80
N CYS A 34 1.65 -10.95 -3.54
CA CYS A 34 1.77 -9.52 -3.81
C CYS A 34 1.54 -8.67 -2.58
N VAL A 35 2.39 -7.67 -2.42
CA VAL A 35 2.06 -6.49 -1.65
C VAL A 35 1.51 -5.46 -2.64
N GLU A 36 0.32 -4.93 -2.38
CA GLU A 36 -0.33 -3.99 -3.28
C GLU A 36 -0.40 -2.61 -2.64
N LEU A 37 -0.10 -1.60 -3.46
CA LEU A 37 -0.11 -0.20 -3.02
C LEU A 37 -1.07 0.59 -3.89
N ARG A 38 -1.81 1.52 -3.30
CA ARG A 38 -2.77 2.36 -4.02
C ARG A 38 -2.65 3.80 -3.57
N ARG A 39 -2.45 4.69 -4.52
CA ARG A 39 -2.47 6.12 -4.23
C ARG A 39 -3.89 6.57 -3.97
N LEU A 40 -4.09 7.32 -2.89
CA LEU A 40 -5.39 7.87 -2.53
C LEU A 40 -5.53 9.29 -3.07
N ALA A 41 -6.78 9.76 -3.17
CA ALA A 41 -7.07 11.08 -3.71
C ALA A 41 -6.41 12.22 -2.93
N ASP A 42 -6.18 12.01 -1.62
CA ASP A 42 -5.54 13.01 -0.76
C ASP A 42 -4.00 12.94 -0.75
N GLY A 43 -3.42 12.06 -1.56
CA GLY A 43 -1.97 11.91 -1.67
C GLY A 43 -1.36 10.88 -0.74
N ARG A 44 -2.14 10.31 0.17
CA ARG A 44 -1.68 9.19 0.99
C ARG A 44 -1.65 7.90 0.16
N VAL A 45 -1.07 6.86 0.71
CA VAL A 45 -0.93 5.57 0.03
C VAL A 45 -1.48 4.46 0.93
N ALA A 46 -2.34 3.63 0.38
CA ALA A 46 -2.84 2.44 1.06
C ALA A 46 -1.99 1.23 0.66
N VAL A 47 -1.75 0.35 1.61
CA VAL A 47 -1.02 -0.90 1.39
C VAL A 47 -1.89 -2.05 1.87
N ARG A 48 -2.00 -3.10 1.05
CA ARG A 48 -2.76 -4.29 1.43
C ARG A 48 -2.02 -5.57 1.04
N GLN A 49 -2.44 -6.67 1.67
CA GLN A 49 -2.02 -8.01 1.30
C GLN A 49 -2.92 -8.54 0.19
N SER A 50 -2.35 -8.95 -0.95
CA SER A 50 -3.16 -9.44 -2.08
C SER A 50 -3.95 -10.70 -1.76
N LYS A 51 -3.46 -11.52 -0.84
CA LYS A 51 -4.15 -12.74 -0.44
C LYS A 51 -5.35 -12.49 0.46
N ASP A 52 -5.50 -11.26 0.93
CA ASP A 52 -6.61 -10.86 1.79
C ASP A 52 -7.13 -9.50 1.33
N PRO A 53 -7.74 -9.44 0.14
CA PRO A 53 -8.10 -8.16 -0.48
C PRO A 53 -9.18 -7.39 0.28
N SER A 54 -9.99 -8.07 1.10
CA SER A 54 -10.98 -7.42 1.96
C SER A 54 -10.45 -7.21 3.38
N GLY A 55 -9.23 -7.64 3.65
CA GLY A 55 -8.59 -7.49 4.95
C GLY A 55 -8.16 -6.06 5.23
N PRO A 56 -7.50 -5.85 6.38
CA PRO A 56 -7.14 -4.50 6.80
C PRO A 56 -6.09 -3.88 5.88
N ALA A 57 -6.27 -2.61 5.56
CA ALA A 57 -5.28 -1.82 4.85
C ALA A 57 -4.53 -0.93 5.84
N LEU A 58 -3.26 -0.67 5.54
CA LEU A 58 -2.47 0.33 6.25
C LEU A 58 -2.44 1.60 5.40
N ILE A 59 -2.60 2.74 6.05
CA ILE A 59 -2.64 4.03 5.36
C ILE A 59 -1.40 4.82 5.77
N PHE A 60 -0.57 5.16 4.79
CA PHE A 60 0.68 5.87 5.02
C PHE A 60 0.66 7.24 4.38
N THR A 61 1.37 8.18 5.00
CA THR A 61 1.59 9.49 4.39
C THR A 61 2.55 9.34 3.19
N ARG A 62 2.54 10.34 2.32
CA ARG A 62 3.49 10.40 1.21
C ARG A 62 4.93 10.37 1.71
N ALA A 63 5.22 11.09 2.79
CA ALA A 63 6.57 11.14 3.36
C ALA A 63 7.03 9.77 3.88
N GLU A 64 6.13 9.02 4.50
CA GLU A 64 6.44 7.67 4.98
C GLU A 64 6.78 6.73 3.83
N ILE A 65 6.00 6.77 2.77
CA ILE A 65 6.26 5.93 1.58
C ILE A 65 7.53 6.37 0.88
N ASP A 66 7.79 7.67 0.78
CA ASP A 66 9.03 8.18 0.20
C ASP A 66 10.25 7.64 0.95
N ALA A 67 10.24 7.70 2.27
CA ALA A 67 11.33 7.17 3.09
C ALA A 67 11.50 5.66 2.91
N TRP A 68 10.39 4.93 2.86
CA TRP A 68 10.45 3.48 2.65
C TRP A 68 11.04 3.12 1.29
N LEU A 69 10.62 3.79 0.24
CA LEU A 69 11.16 3.56 -1.10
C LEU A 69 12.66 3.89 -1.18
N ASP A 70 13.07 4.98 -0.53
CA ASP A 70 14.49 5.34 -0.47
C ASP A 70 15.29 4.25 0.23
N GLY A 71 14.83 3.78 1.39
CA GLY A 71 15.49 2.71 2.12
C GLY A 71 15.54 1.40 1.31
N ALA A 72 14.47 1.07 0.62
CA ALA A 72 14.45 -0.12 -0.23
C ALA A 72 15.47 -0.04 -1.37
N LYS A 73 15.58 1.13 -2.01
CA LYS A 73 16.56 1.34 -3.08
C LYS A 73 18.01 1.26 -2.59
N ARG A 74 18.22 1.57 -1.31
CA ARG A 74 19.55 1.50 -0.67
C ARG A 74 19.82 0.15 -0.03
N GLU A 75 18.94 -0.83 -0.26
CA GLU A 75 19.09 -2.20 0.24
C GLU A 75 19.06 -2.29 1.78
N GLU A 76 18.45 -1.30 2.44
CA GLU A 76 18.45 -1.22 3.91
C GLU A 76 17.59 -2.28 4.56
N PHE A 77 16.68 -2.90 3.82
CA PHE A 77 15.77 -3.93 4.33
C PHE A 77 16.10 -5.34 3.84
N ASP A 78 17.16 -5.49 3.04
CA ASP A 78 17.47 -6.77 2.42
C ASP A 78 17.76 -7.87 3.44
N HIS A 79 18.31 -7.50 4.62
CA HIS A 79 18.61 -8.46 5.67
C HIS A 79 17.35 -9.16 6.22
N LEU A 80 16.17 -8.60 5.98
CA LEU A 80 14.92 -9.23 6.41
C LEU A 80 14.63 -10.53 5.68
N LEU A 81 15.29 -10.74 4.53
CA LEU A 81 15.14 -11.96 3.74
C LEU A 81 16.30 -12.93 3.95
N ALA A 82 17.21 -12.63 4.84
CA ALA A 82 18.37 -13.47 5.10
C ALA A 82 17.99 -14.75 5.86
#